data_f25862b51fd84c222db7a69d4204d75f
#
_entry.id   f25862b51fd84c222db7a69d4204d75f
#
_cell.length_a   1.000
_cell.length_b   1.000
_cell.length_c   1.000
_cell.angle_alpha   90.00
_cell.angle_beta   90.00
_cell.angle_gamma   90.00
#
_symmetry.space_group_name_H-M   'P 1'
#
loop_
_entity.id
_entity.type
_entity.pdbx_description
1 polymer ?
#
loop_
_entity_poly.entity_id
_entity_poly.type
_entity_poly.pdbx_seq_one_letter_code
_entity_poly.pdbx_strand_id
1 'polypeptide(L)'
;MINKMRIPESTLTREKVLEENKRVHKLEDQFYLDRHPEQTNFYQARILRKTIDRVCFEISPSEKSILELGCGTGYLYLEFLKRGYEITGVDLSTEMISVLEGRIPEDYRKRSRLVVSDVETFANRDDKKYSAIIVSALLHHLYDFESVIKMYCDRLTPGGVFLIFFEPLKQDINAPIRHSMHKTLAGVDEAF
;
A
#
# COMPACT_ATOMS: atom_id res chain seq x y z
N MET A 1 -34.46 -3.76 -5.14
CA MET A 1 -33.91 -2.58 -5.84
C MET A 1 -32.96 -1.88 -4.88
N ILE A 2 -31.68 -2.05 -5.09
CA ILE A 2 -30.67 -1.34 -4.28
C ILE A 2 -30.50 0.03 -4.92
N ASN A 3 -30.95 1.05 -4.21
CA ASN A 3 -30.86 2.43 -4.63
C ASN A 3 -29.38 2.84 -4.55
N LYS A 4 -28.66 2.87 -5.69
CA LYS A 4 -27.32 3.44 -5.76
C LYS A 4 -27.43 4.94 -5.50
N MET A 5 -27.19 5.37 -4.26
CA MET A 5 -26.91 6.77 -3.99
C MET A 5 -25.62 7.14 -4.74
N ARG A 6 -25.74 7.77 -5.89
CA ARG A 6 -24.62 8.47 -6.51
C ARG A 6 -24.45 9.78 -5.75
N ILE A 7 -23.36 9.90 -5.02
CA ILE A 7 -22.92 11.20 -4.49
C ILE A 7 -22.59 12.05 -5.73
N PRO A 8 -23.15 13.26 -5.87
CA PRO A 8 -22.84 14.12 -7.01
C PRO A 8 -21.33 14.41 -7.02
N GLU A 9 -20.65 14.20 -8.14
CA GLU A 9 -19.21 14.45 -8.32
C GLU A 9 -18.79 15.87 -7.89
N SER A 10 -19.69 16.85 -7.95
CA SER A 10 -19.44 18.25 -7.55
C SER A 10 -19.22 18.47 -6.04
N THR A 11 -19.40 17.45 -5.18
CA THR A 11 -19.26 17.56 -3.72
C THR A 11 -18.06 16.81 -3.17
N LEU A 12 -17.34 16.03 -3.99
CA LEU A 12 -16.17 15.28 -3.56
C LEU A 12 -14.93 16.17 -3.74
N THR A 13 -14.30 16.58 -2.64
CA THR A 13 -13.04 17.32 -2.66
C THR A 13 -11.92 16.46 -2.06
N ARG A 14 -10.67 16.80 -2.39
CA ARG A 14 -9.48 16.13 -1.83
C ARG A 14 -9.51 16.10 -0.30
N GLU A 15 -9.87 17.22 0.34
CA GLU A 15 -9.95 17.34 1.79
C GLU A 15 -10.97 16.37 2.38
N LYS A 16 -12.14 16.23 1.76
CA LYS A 16 -13.19 15.29 2.22
C LYS A 16 -12.73 13.83 2.09
N VAL A 17 -12.06 13.49 1.00
CA VAL A 17 -11.49 12.14 0.81
C VAL A 17 -10.44 11.85 1.89
N LEU A 18 -9.56 12.81 2.16
CA LEU A 18 -8.52 12.69 3.16
C LEU A 18 -9.09 12.54 4.58
N GLU A 19 -10.10 13.33 4.93
CA GLU A 19 -10.79 13.23 6.23
C GLU A 19 -11.49 11.89 6.41
N GLU A 20 -12.18 11.42 5.37
CA GLU A 20 -12.87 10.12 5.43
C GLU A 20 -11.87 8.97 5.55
N ASN A 21 -10.75 8.99 4.82
CA ASN A 21 -9.70 8.02 4.97
C ASN A 21 -9.17 7.98 6.42
N LYS A 22 -8.88 9.14 7.02
CA LYS A 22 -8.47 9.21 8.43
C LYS A 22 -9.50 8.61 9.38
N ARG A 23 -10.79 8.92 9.14
CA ARG A 23 -11.89 8.41 9.96
C ARG A 23 -12.00 6.89 9.88
N VAL A 24 -11.94 6.33 8.68
CA VAL A 24 -12.05 4.88 8.44
C VAL A 24 -10.86 4.16 9.08
N HIS A 25 -9.64 4.60 8.81
CA HIS A 25 -8.43 3.99 9.38
C HIS A 25 -8.43 4.01 10.91
N LYS A 26 -8.93 5.07 11.55
CA LYS A 26 -9.05 5.13 13.01
C LYS A 26 -10.05 4.11 13.57
N LEU A 27 -11.06 3.71 12.79
CA LEU A 27 -12.04 2.69 13.20
C LEU A 27 -11.53 1.27 12.97
N GLU A 28 -10.58 1.09 12.06
CA GLU A 28 -10.07 -0.23 11.66
C GLU A 28 -8.81 -0.66 12.41
N ASP A 29 -8.10 0.24 13.08
CA ASP A 29 -6.77 0.03 13.65
C ASP A 29 -6.65 -1.17 14.59
N GLN A 30 -7.65 -1.41 15.46
CA GLN A 30 -7.63 -2.49 16.45
C GLN A 30 -7.84 -3.88 15.85
N PHE A 31 -8.47 -3.98 14.67
CA PHE A 31 -8.84 -5.24 14.02
C PHE A 31 -8.24 -5.38 12.61
N TYR A 32 -7.32 -4.50 12.24
CA TYR A 32 -6.79 -4.46 10.88
C TYR A 32 -6.21 -5.80 10.43
N LEU A 33 -5.38 -6.43 11.26
CA LEU A 33 -4.74 -7.71 10.91
C LEU A 33 -5.75 -8.88 10.87
N ASP A 34 -6.78 -8.85 11.73
CA ASP A 34 -7.84 -9.88 11.77
C ASP A 34 -8.77 -9.78 10.55
N ARG A 35 -8.94 -8.56 10.02
CA ARG A 35 -9.78 -8.30 8.83
C ARG A 35 -9.04 -8.47 7.51
N HIS A 36 -7.72 -8.60 7.55
CA HIS A 36 -6.87 -8.78 6.37
C HIS A 36 -6.14 -10.13 6.40
N PRO A 37 -6.89 -11.27 6.36
CA PRO A 37 -6.30 -12.62 6.36
C PRO A 37 -5.41 -12.85 5.14
N GLU A 38 -5.57 -12.07 4.07
CA GLU A 38 -4.69 -12.08 2.92
C GLU A 38 -3.24 -11.76 3.29
N GLN A 39 -2.99 -10.96 4.33
CA GLN A 39 -1.65 -10.66 4.80
C GLN A 39 -1.00 -11.84 5.56
N THR A 40 -1.80 -12.77 6.07
CA THR A 40 -1.35 -13.94 6.84
C THR A 40 -1.44 -15.25 6.06
N ASN A 41 -2.16 -15.28 4.95
CA ASN A 41 -2.40 -16.44 4.12
C ASN A 41 -1.10 -16.90 3.42
N PHE A 42 -0.80 -18.22 3.49
CA PHE A 42 0.40 -18.82 2.88
C PHE A 42 0.54 -18.54 1.38
N TYR A 43 -0.58 -18.57 0.65
CA TYR A 43 -0.59 -18.35 -0.80
C TYR A 43 -0.21 -16.89 -1.14
N GLN A 44 -0.80 -15.94 -0.44
CA GLN A 44 -0.51 -14.53 -0.60
C GLN A 44 0.93 -14.21 -0.16
N ALA A 45 1.41 -14.79 0.92
CA ALA A 45 2.80 -14.66 1.35
C ALA A 45 3.79 -15.19 0.31
N ARG A 46 3.41 -16.22 -0.47
CA ARG A 46 4.22 -16.72 -1.58
C ARG A 46 4.25 -15.75 -2.77
N ILE A 47 3.08 -15.18 -3.13
CA ILE A 47 2.98 -14.17 -4.19
C ILE A 47 3.81 -12.95 -3.80
N LEU A 48 3.63 -12.45 -2.57
CA LEU A 48 4.39 -11.34 -2.03
C LEU A 48 5.91 -11.56 -2.18
N ARG A 49 6.41 -12.69 -1.67
CA ARG A 49 7.85 -12.99 -1.75
C ARG A 49 8.37 -12.99 -3.17
N LYS A 50 7.65 -13.63 -4.11
CA LYS A 50 8.02 -13.62 -5.53
C LYS A 50 8.02 -12.23 -6.14
N THR A 51 7.04 -11.40 -5.78
CA THR A 51 6.95 -10.02 -6.26
C THR A 51 8.13 -9.20 -5.73
N ILE A 52 8.46 -9.32 -4.45
CA ILE A 52 9.61 -8.64 -3.85
C ILE A 52 10.93 -9.13 -4.47
N ASP A 53 11.10 -10.44 -4.64
CA ASP A 53 12.30 -11.00 -5.27
C ASP A 53 12.46 -10.48 -6.70
N ARG A 54 11.35 -10.29 -7.44
CA ARG A 54 11.36 -9.67 -8.75
C ARG A 54 11.81 -8.21 -8.71
N VAL A 55 11.27 -7.41 -7.79
CA VAL A 55 11.71 -6.01 -7.60
C VAL A 55 13.19 -5.96 -7.27
N CYS A 56 13.65 -6.80 -6.33
CA CYS A 56 15.06 -6.85 -5.94
C CYS A 56 15.99 -7.27 -7.10
N PHE A 57 15.49 -8.05 -8.05
CA PHE A 57 16.24 -8.43 -9.25
C PHE A 57 16.34 -7.29 -10.26
N GLU A 58 15.28 -6.49 -10.41
CA GLU A 58 15.23 -5.40 -11.39
C GLU A 58 16.04 -4.16 -10.96
N ILE A 59 16.15 -3.88 -9.65
CA ILE A 59 16.90 -2.72 -9.15
C ILE A 59 18.40 -3.03 -9.01
N SER A 60 19.22 -1.99 -9.18
CA SER A 60 20.67 -2.13 -9.03
C SER A 60 21.07 -2.59 -7.63
N PRO A 61 21.97 -3.57 -7.49
CA PRO A 61 22.45 -4.04 -6.18
C PRO A 61 23.14 -2.95 -5.34
N SER A 62 23.66 -1.91 -5.97
CA SER A 62 24.31 -0.77 -5.31
C SER A 62 23.30 0.26 -4.79
N GLU A 63 22.07 0.26 -5.30
CA GLU A 63 21.02 1.19 -4.94
C GLU A 63 19.98 0.49 -4.06
N LYS A 64 20.01 0.76 -2.75
CA LYS A 64 19.18 0.06 -1.76
C LYS A 64 18.12 0.95 -1.13
N SER A 65 17.72 2.03 -1.78
CA SER A 65 16.76 3.00 -1.26
C SER A 65 15.36 2.75 -1.80
N ILE A 66 14.44 2.38 -0.92
CA ILE A 66 13.04 2.09 -1.26
C ILE A 66 12.12 3.09 -0.56
N LEU A 67 11.04 3.46 -1.25
CA LEU A 67 9.92 4.21 -0.69
C LEU A 67 8.67 3.36 -0.76
N GLU A 68 7.95 3.23 0.34
CA GLU A 68 6.61 2.64 0.38
C GLU A 68 5.59 3.70 0.78
N LEU A 69 4.60 3.90 -0.09
CA LEU A 69 3.49 4.81 0.12
C LEU A 69 2.28 4.02 0.61
N GLY A 70 1.69 4.44 1.74
CA GLY A 70 0.66 3.68 2.43
C GLY A 70 1.24 2.42 3.06
N CYS A 71 2.31 2.56 3.86
CA CYS A 71 3.02 1.39 4.39
C CYS A 71 2.23 0.61 5.46
N GLY A 72 1.15 1.18 6.00
CA GLY A 72 0.29 0.54 6.99
C GLY A 72 1.06 -0.11 8.13
N THR A 73 0.72 -1.35 8.44
CA THR A 73 1.40 -2.16 9.48
C THR A 73 2.69 -2.84 8.99
N GLY A 74 3.13 -2.56 7.74
CA GLY A 74 4.44 -2.95 7.24
C GLY A 74 4.52 -4.30 6.54
N TYR A 75 3.47 -4.72 5.86
CA TYR A 75 3.40 -6.02 5.19
C TYR A 75 4.52 -6.20 4.14
N LEU A 76 4.75 -5.22 3.26
CA LEU A 76 5.90 -5.23 2.34
C LEU A 76 7.15 -4.63 2.98
N TYR A 77 6.98 -3.58 3.77
CA TYR A 77 8.05 -2.84 4.43
C TYR A 77 9.06 -3.74 5.13
N LEU A 78 8.57 -4.62 6.01
CA LEU A 78 9.39 -5.52 6.79
C LEU A 78 10.13 -6.55 5.91
N GLU A 79 9.56 -6.95 4.81
CA GLU A 79 10.19 -7.89 3.89
C GLU A 79 11.38 -7.27 3.13
N PHE A 80 11.32 -5.99 2.75
CA PHE A 80 12.47 -5.28 2.19
C PHE A 80 13.55 -5.01 3.23
N LEU A 81 13.17 -4.62 4.45
CA LEU A 81 14.11 -4.46 5.57
C LEU A 81 14.92 -5.74 5.84
N LYS A 82 14.25 -6.91 5.88
CA LYS A 82 14.90 -8.22 6.06
C LYS A 82 15.92 -8.51 4.96
N ARG A 83 15.69 -8.03 3.75
CA ARG A 83 16.60 -8.20 2.61
C ARG A 83 17.75 -7.17 2.56
N GLY A 84 17.84 -6.30 3.56
CA GLY A 84 18.95 -5.35 3.69
C GLY A 84 18.76 -4.02 2.97
N TYR A 85 17.54 -3.69 2.54
CA TYR A 85 17.24 -2.41 1.94
C TYR A 85 17.06 -1.31 2.99
N GLU A 86 17.38 -0.08 2.62
CA GLU A 86 16.94 1.12 3.32
C GLU A 86 15.55 1.46 2.84
N ILE A 87 14.60 1.60 3.75
CA ILE A 87 13.22 1.86 3.37
C ILE A 87 12.63 3.05 4.12
N THR A 88 11.99 3.94 3.37
CA THR A 88 11.13 4.99 3.90
C THR A 88 9.69 4.56 3.73
N GLY A 89 8.93 4.52 4.83
CA GLY A 89 7.48 4.25 4.83
C GLY A 89 6.72 5.53 5.13
N VAL A 90 5.71 5.81 4.34
CA VAL A 90 4.80 6.94 4.53
C VAL A 90 3.40 6.41 4.72
N ASP A 91 2.74 6.84 5.79
CA ASP A 91 1.34 6.53 6.03
C ASP A 91 0.62 7.73 6.64
N LEU A 92 -0.67 7.83 6.37
CA LEU A 92 -1.52 8.89 6.89
C LEU A 92 -1.87 8.66 8.37
N SER A 93 -1.90 7.39 8.81
CA SER A 93 -2.30 6.96 10.14
C SER A 93 -1.10 6.89 11.09
N THR A 94 -1.17 7.68 12.16
CA THR A 94 -0.21 7.61 13.28
C THR A 94 -0.24 6.24 13.95
N GLU A 95 -1.40 5.64 14.05
CA GLU A 95 -1.65 4.34 14.67
C GLU A 95 -0.94 3.23 13.89
N MET A 96 -1.10 3.22 12.55
CA MET A 96 -0.43 2.24 11.68
C MET A 96 1.09 2.37 11.76
N ILE A 97 1.61 3.60 11.73
CA ILE A 97 3.05 3.88 11.90
C ILE A 97 3.54 3.37 13.26
N SER A 98 2.79 3.60 14.33
CA SER A 98 3.15 3.12 15.68
C SER A 98 3.20 1.59 15.76
N VAL A 99 2.22 0.91 15.15
CA VAL A 99 2.22 -0.57 15.06
C VAL A 99 3.43 -1.06 14.28
N LEU A 100 3.71 -0.46 13.13
CA LEU A 100 4.87 -0.83 12.31
C LEU A 100 6.18 -0.60 13.06
N GLU A 101 6.33 0.55 13.71
CA GLU A 101 7.53 0.89 14.49
C GLU A 101 7.81 -0.16 15.57
N GLY A 102 6.78 -0.62 16.28
CA GLY A 102 6.88 -1.69 17.28
C GLY A 102 7.28 -3.06 16.70
N ARG A 103 7.09 -3.28 15.41
CA ARG A 103 7.44 -4.52 14.70
C ARG A 103 8.84 -4.53 14.11
N ILE A 104 9.51 -3.38 14.04
CA ILE A 104 10.86 -3.27 13.47
C ILE A 104 11.89 -3.73 14.50
N PRO A 105 12.67 -4.80 14.22
CA PRO A 105 13.77 -5.21 15.09
C PRO A 105 14.82 -4.09 15.25
N GLU A 106 15.42 -4.01 16.42
CA GLU A 106 16.41 -2.96 16.76
C GLU A 106 17.54 -2.86 15.73
N ASP A 107 18.06 -4.01 15.28
CA ASP A 107 19.14 -4.09 14.28
C ASP A 107 18.77 -3.47 12.91
N TYR A 108 17.48 -3.33 12.64
CA TYR A 108 16.98 -2.79 11.36
C TYR A 108 16.62 -1.31 11.42
N ARG A 109 16.50 -0.72 12.61
CA ARG A 109 16.06 0.67 12.81
C ARG A 109 16.90 1.68 12.04
N LYS A 110 18.20 1.47 11.91
CA LYS A 110 19.10 2.36 11.16
C LYS A 110 18.79 2.44 9.66
N ARG A 111 18.09 1.43 9.12
CA ARG A 111 17.69 1.35 7.71
C ARG A 111 16.20 1.67 7.50
N SER A 112 15.52 2.07 8.54
CA SER A 112 14.09 2.32 8.59
C SER A 112 13.83 3.79 8.85
N ARG A 113 13.00 4.42 8.01
CA ARG A 113 12.46 5.77 8.22
C ARG A 113 10.96 5.72 8.08
N LEU A 114 10.23 6.09 9.14
CA LEU A 114 8.78 6.16 9.14
C LEU A 114 8.32 7.62 9.19
N VAL A 115 7.30 7.96 8.40
CA VAL A 115 6.78 9.31 8.26
C VAL A 115 5.26 9.29 8.29
N VAL A 116 4.66 10.00 9.23
CA VAL A 116 3.22 10.25 9.25
C VAL A 116 2.93 11.44 8.33
N SER A 117 2.35 11.18 7.17
CA SER A 117 1.98 12.21 6.19
C SER A 117 1.01 11.66 5.17
N ASP A 118 0.21 12.52 4.53
CA ASP A 118 -0.36 12.19 3.25
C ASP A 118 0.72 12.21 2.16
N VAL A 119 0.50 11.43 1.10
CA VAL A 119 1.52 11.17 0.08
C VAL A 119 1.89 12.41 -0.75
N GLU A 120 0.96 13.33 -0.97
CA GLU A 120 1.23 14.57 -1.73
C GLU A 120 2.03 15.57 -0.89
N THR A 121 1.69 15.73 0.38
CA THR A 121 2.46 16.56 1.31
C THR A 121 3.87 16.04 1.49
N PHE A 122 4.03 14.72 1.61
CA PHE A 122 5.35 14.09 1.67
C PHE A 122 6.16 14.36 0.41
N ALA A 123 5.57 14.20 -0.77
CA ALA A 123 6.24 14.48 -2.03
C ALA A 123 6.78 15.92 -2.12
N ASN A 124 6.07 16.90 -1.57
CA ASN A 124 6.51 18.29 -1.59
C ASN A 124 7.66 18.60 -0.62
N ARG A 125 7.96 17.71 0.32
CA ARG A 125 8.98 17.89 1.36
C ARG A 125 10.20 17.00 1.19
N ASP A 126 10.08 15.95 0.41
CA ASP A 126 11.12 14.94 0.19
C ASP A 126 11.60 15.04 -1.27
N ASP A 127 12.88 15.31 -1.47
CA ASP A 127 13.53 15.42 -2.79
C ASP A 127 14.40 14.21 -3.13
N LYS A 128 14.43 13.22 -2.23
CA LYS A 128 15.20 11.98 -2.39
C LYS A 128 14.74 11.19 -3.62
N LYS A 129 15.70 10.55 -4.30
CA LYS A 129 15.46 9.54 -5.33
C LYS A 129 15.50 8.15 -4.72
N TYR A 130 14.71 7.23 -5.32
CA TYR A 130 14.55 5.87 -4.84
C TYR A 130 14.78 4.86 -5.96
N SER A 131 15.40 3.74 -5.63
CA SER A 131 15.56 2.63 -6.57
C SER A 131 14.27 1.85 -6.79
N ALA A 132 13.38 1.84 -5.80
CA ALA A 132 12.02 1.37 -5.98
C ALA A 132 11.03 2.24 -5.21
N ILE A 133 9.84 2.43 -5.80
CA ILE A 133 8.69 3.05 -5.15
C ILE A 133 7.55 2.06 -5.18
N ILE A 134 6.94 1.82 -4.03
CA ILE A 134 5.96 0.77 -3.82
C ILE A 134 4.66 1.39 -3.34
N VAL A 135 3.57 0.96 -3.95
CA VAL A 135 2.21 1.30 -3.58
C VAL A 135 1.42 0.01 -3.47
N SER A 136 0.80 -0.23 -2.34
CA SER A 136 -0.01 -1.42 -2.11
C SER A 136 -1.33 -1.07 -1.45
N ALA A 137 -2.45 -1.40 -2.08
CA ALA A 137 -3.81 -1.13 -1.60
C ALA A 137 -4.02 0.34 -1.16
N LEU A 138 -3.45 1.29 -1.90
CA LEU A 138 -3.50 2.72 -1.60
C LEU A 138 -4.16 3.56 -2.69
N LEU A 139 -3.93 3.26 -3.98
CA LEU A 139 -4.34 4.18 -5.07
C LEU A 139 -5.84 4.43 -5.07
N HIS A 140 -6.65 3.44 -4.70
CA HIS A 140 -8.11 3.56 -4.61
C HIS A 140 -8.60 4.47 -3.48
N HIS A 141 -7.72 4.86 -2.55
CA HIS A 141 -7.99 5.85 -1.50
C HIS A 141 -7.63 7.29 -1.92
N LEU A 142 -6.97 7.47 -3.07
CA LEU A 142 -6.51 8.78 -3.51
C LEU A 142 -7.56 9.46 -4.38
N TYR A 143 -7.67 10.77 -4.22
CA TYR A 143 -8.56 11.61 -5.04
C TYR A 143 -8.08 11.69 -6.49
N ASP A 144 -6.77 11.86 -6.70
CA ASP A 144 -6.10 11.94 -8.01
C ASP A 144 -4.85 11.05 -8.01
N PHE A 145 -5.07 9.74 -8.16
CA PHE A 145 -3.98 8.77 -8.15
C PHE A 145 -3.04 8.90 -9.36
N GLU A 146 -3.53 9.37 -10.51
CA GLU A 146 -2.71 9.54 -11.72
C GLU A 146 -1.64 10.61 -11.51
N SER A 147 -2.02 11.75 -10.95
CA SER A 147 -1.07 12.81 -10.58
C SER A 147 -0.07 12.35 -9.55
N VAL A 148 -0.49 11.56 -8.57
CA VAL A 148 0.40 10.99 -7.55
C VAL A 148 1.39 10.03 -8.18
N ILE A 149 0.97 9.11 -9.04
CA ILE A 149 1.87 8.20 -9.75
C ILE A 149 2.91 9.00 -10.54
N LYS A 150 2.47 9.98 -11.32
CA LYS A 150 3.39 10.81 -12.13
C LYS A 150 4.42 11.52 -11.25
N MET A 151 3.98 12.15 -10.17
CA MET A 151 4.83 12.85 -9.21
C MET A 151 5.93 11.94 -8.64
N TYR A 152 5.59 10.69 -8.35
CA TYR A 152 6.54 9.73 -7.78
C TYR A 152 7.38 9.01 -8.84
N CYS A 153 6.92 8.86 -10.08
CA CYS A 153 7.77 8.38 -11.17
C CYS A 153 8.99 9.29 -11.38
N ASP A 154 8.83 10.60 -11.21
CA ASP A 154 9.93 11.57 -11.31
C ASP A 154 10.96 11.42 -10.18
N ARG A 155 10.67 10.61 -9.13
CA ARG A 155 11.56 10.33 -8.00
C ARG A 155 12.27 8.99 -8.07
N LEU A 156 12.08 8.25 -9.14
CA LEU A 156 12.87 7.05 -9.39
C LEU A 156 14.29 7.40 -9.83
N THR A 157 15.25 6.59 -9.41
CA THR A 157 16.59 6.59 -10.01
C THR A 157 16.51 6.02 -11.43
N PRO A 158 17.50 6.28 -12.31
CA PRO A 158 17.56 5.65 -13.62
C PRO A 158 17.52 4.12 -13.50
N GLY A 159 16.57 3.48 -14.17
CA GLY A 159 16.34 2.03 -14.06
C GLY A 159 15.58 1.60 -12.79
N GLY A 160 15.09 2.55 -12.01
CA GLY A 160 14.26 2.26 -10.82
C GLY A 160 12.89 1.68 -11.16
N VAL A 161 12.26 1.03 -10.19
CA VAL A 161 11.00 0.29 -10.34
C VAL A 161 9.86 0.99 -9.60
N PHE A 162 8.72 1.16 -10.27
CA PHE A 162 7.47 1.54 -9.62
C PHE A 162 6.58 0.28 -9.51
N LEU A 163 6.33 -0.20 -8.30
CA LEU A 163 5.48 -1.36 -8.04
C LEU A 163 4.10 -0.92 -7.58
N ILE A 164 3.06 -1.33 -8.30
CA ILE A 164 1.66 -1.25 -7.86
C ILE A 164 1.21 -2.66 -7.50
N PHE A 165 0.74 -2.85 -6.27
CA PHE A 165 0.40 -4.16 -5.72
C PHE A 165 -0.94 -4.11 -4.97
N PHE A 166 -1.73 -5.19 -5.02
CA PHE A 166 -3.03 -5.31 -4.33
C PHE A 166 -4.04 -4.18 -4.58
N GLU A 167 -4.00 -3.55 -5.74
CA GLU A 167 -5.03 -2.59 -6.08
C GLU A 167 -6.27 -3.29 -6.62
N PRO A 168 -7.50 -2.89 -6.22
CA PRO A 168 -8.72 -3.45 -6.75
C PRO A 168 -8.85 -3.11 -8.23
N LEU A 169 -8.85 -4.13 -9.08
CA LEU A 169 -9.14 -3.97 -10.50
C LEU A 169 -10.62 -3.68 -10.69
N LYS A 170 -10.95 -2.78 -11.62
CA LYS A 170 -12.33 -2.59 -12.07
C LYS A 170 -12.86 -3.92 -12.61
N GLN A 171 -13.68 -4.59 -11.82
CA GLN A 171 -14.31 -5.84 -12.23
C GLN A 171 -15.58 -5.54 -13.01
N ASP A 172 -15.71 -6.15 -14.18
CA ASP A 172 -16.98 -6.16 -14.90
C ASP A 172 -17.90 -7.19 -14.21
N ILE A 173 -18.74 -6.67 -13.30
CA ILE A 173 -19.63 -7.48 -12.44
C ILE A 173 -20.66 -8.28 -13.27
N ASN A 174 -20.79 -7.98 -14.57
CA ASN A 174 -21.69 -8.65 -15.49
C ASN A 174 -21.13 -9.97 -16.07
N ALA A 175 -19.92 -10.37 -15.75
CA ALA A 175 -19.40 -11.66 -16.17
C ALA A 175 -19.80 -12.76 -15.18
N PRO A 176 -20.76 -13.66 -15.51
CA PRO A 176 -21.34 -14.62 -14.54
C PRO A 176 -20.27 -15.57 -13.94
N ILE A 177 -19.25 -15.90 -14.69
CA ILE A 177 -18.18 -16.81 -14.27
C ILE A 177 -17.26 -16.15 -13.22
N ARG A 178 -16.93 -14.87 -13.39
CA ARG A 178 -16.09 -14.14 -12.43
C ARG A 178 -16.81 -13.93 -11.11
N HIS A 179 -18.12 -13.68 -11.15
CA HIS A 179 -18.94 -13.50 -9.95
C HIS A 179 -19.06 -14.81 -9.16
N SER A 180 -19.18 -15.97 -9.85
CA SER A 180 -19.19 -17.28 -9.20
C SER A 180 -17.85 -17.60 -8.53
N MET A 181 -16.73 -17.34 -9.19
CA MET A 181 -15.39 -17.55 -8.61
C MET A 181 -15.14 -16.66 -7.40
N HIS A 182 -15.58 -15.39 -7.43
CA HIS A 182 -15.42 -14.47 -6.31
C HIS A 182 -16.23 -14.92 -5.09
N LYS A 183 -17.46 -15.35 -5.30
CA LYS A 183 -18.30 -15.93 -4.22
C LYS A 183 -17.71 -17.21 -3.64
N THR A 184 -17.12 -18.06 -4.48
CA THR A 184 -16.50 -19.31 -4.03
C THR A 184 -15.25 -19.06 -3.21
N LEU A 185 -14.45 -18.07 -3.59
CA LEU A 185 -13.25 -17.69 -2.84
C LEU A 185 -13.61 -16.98 -1.52
N ALA A 186 -14.58 -16.08 -1.53
CA ALA A 186 -15.08 -15.42 -0.31
C ALA A 186 -15.73 -16.44 0.67
N GLY A 187 -16.45 -17.42 0.16
CA GLY A 187 -17.05 -18.48 0.98
C GLY A 187 -16.06 -19.48 1.57
N VAL A 188 -14.84 -19.55 1.01
CA VAL A 188 -13.75 -20.36 1.59
C VAL A 188 -13.07 -19.63 2.74
N ASP A 189 -13.00 -18.30 2.68
CA ASP A 189 -12.41 -17.48 3.75
C ASP A 189 -13.32 -17.38 4.98
N GLU A 190 -14.65 -17.58 4.84
CA GLU A 190 -15.59 -17.63 5.96
C GLU A 190 -15.64 -19.02 6.65
N ALA A 191 -15.00 -20.05 6.08
CA ALA A 191 -15.06 -21.44 6.58
C ALA A 191 -13.79 -21.89 7.32
N PHE A 192 -12.80 -21.02 7.49
CA PHE A 192 -11.57 -21.20 8.26
C PHE A 192 -11.37 -20.04 9.22
#